data_421020a2b41b5011e2ce60969c2eb255
#
_entry.id   421020a2b41b5011e2ce60969c2eb255
#
_cell.length_a   1.000
_cell.length_b   1.000
_cell.length_c   1.000
_cell.angle_alpha   90.00
_cell.angle_beta   90.00
_cell.angle_gamma   90.00
#
_symmetry.space_group_name_H-M   'P 1'
#
loop_
_entity.id
_entity.type
_entity.pdbx_description
1 polymer ?
#
loop_
_entity_poly.entity_id
_entity_poly.type
_entity_poly.pdbx_seq_one_letter_code
_entity_poly.pdbx_strand_id
1 'polypeptide(L)'
;MARYFEDYKIGDRFTTPGRTVSEGALAIIEGLGGYCAPFMIDEEFAKATPLGGRIAPGRAVAFLMGGLVEMSDIFDLETVIALMGLNNIRFRSPLRAGDTIRVEMEITDMRETKNPERGLLIHKEICKNQRGEVVAEVEGTHLIKRKTRG
;
A
#
# COMPACT_ATOMS: atom_id res chain seq x y z
N MET A 1 -22.22 -2.88 -8.13
CA MET A 1 -23.07 -2.24 -7.08
C MET A 1 -22.11 -1.62 -6.10
N ALA A 2 -22.30 -0.33 -5.75
CA ALA A 2 -21.42 0.42 -4.86
C ALA A 2 -21.32 -0.25 -3.48
N ARG A 3 -20.10 -0.37 -2.95
CA ARG A 3 -19.83 -1.01 -1.64
C ARG A 3 -19.69 0.07 -0.57
N TYR A 4 -20.67 0.12 0.34
CA TYR A 4 -20.73 1.05 1.44
C TYR A 4 -20.09 0.48 2.72
N PHE A 5 -19.92 1.29 3.75
CA PHE A 5 -19.36 0.88 5.04
C PHE A 5 -20.00 -0.40 5.59
N GLU A 6 -21.33 -0.54 5.51
CA GLU A 6 -22.07 -1.70 6.03
C GLU A 6 -21.86 -2.99 5.21
N ASP A 7 -21.25 -2.89 4.03
CA ASP A 7 -20.97 -4.05 3.17
C ASP A 7 -19.62 -4.71 3.47
N TYR A 8 -18.81 -4.10 4.34
CA TYR A 8 -17.58 -4.67 4.85
C TYR A 8 -17.79 -5.35 6.20
N LYS A 9 -16.90 -6.27 6.54
CA LYS A 9 -16.88 -6.98 7.83
C LYS A 9 -15.45 -7.08 8.34
N ILE A 10 -15.29 -7.06 9.66
CA ILE A 10 -14.01 -7.39 10.30
C ILE A 10 -13.64 -8.83 9.91
N GLY A 11 -12.40 -9.01 9.46
CA GLY A 11 -11.89 -10.27 8.94
C GLY A 11 -12.02 -10.45 7.42
N ASP A 12 -12.69 -9.53 6.70
CA ASP A 12 -12.69 -9.55 5.24
C ASP A 12 -11.26 -9.43 4.72
N ARG A 13 -10.92 -10.28 3.75
CA ARG A 13 -9.58 -10.35 3.16
C ARG A 13 -9.62 -10.12 1.67
N PHE A 14 -8.64 -9.40 1.19
CA PHE A 14 -8.49 -9.03 -0.20
C PHE A 14 -7.04 -9.22 -0.64
N THR A 15 -6.83 -9.48 -1.93
CA THR A 15 -5.49 -9.55 -2.51
C THR A 15 -5.50 -8.79 -3.84
N THR A 16 -4.56 -7.88 -4.03
CA THR A 16 -4.44 -7.11 -5.26
C THR A 16 -3.85 -7.97 -6.38
N PRO A 17 -4.04 -7.57 -7.64
CA PRO A 17 -3.20 -8.07 -8.73
C PRO A 17 -1.71 -7.85 -8.45
N GLY A 18 -0.86 -8.65 -9.08
CA GLY A 18 0.58 -8.44 -9.03
C GLY A 18 1.02 -7.31 -9.97
N ARG A 19 2.03 -6.56 -9.56
CA ARG A 19 2.68 -5.53 -10.39
C ARG A 19 4.19 -5.67 -10.34
N THR A 20 4.82 -5.80 -11.50
CA THR A 20 6.28 -5.76 -11.61
C THR A 20 6.74 -4.31 -11.55
N VAL A 21 7.68 -4.03 -10.66
CA VAL A 21 8.25 -2.70 -10.46
C VAL A 21 9.45 -2.56 -11.40
N SER A 22 9.30 -1.75 -12.44
CA SER A 22 10.35 -1.55 -13.41
C SER A 22 11.42 -0.57 -12.92
N GLU A 23 12.63 -0.68 -13.48
CA GLU A 23 13.72 0.28 -13.29
C GLU A 23 13.25 1.72 -13.61
N GLY A 24 12.52 1.90 -14.72
CA GLY A 24 12.00 3.20 -15.12
C GLY A 24 11.00 3.79 -14.12
N ALA A 25 10.12 2.96 -13.53
CA ALA A 25 9.19 3.41 -12.51
C ALA A 25 9.93 3.90 -11.26
N LEU A 26 10.95 3.18 -10.80
CA LEU A 26 11.77 3.61 -9.65
C LEU A 26 12.52 4.89 -9.96
N ALA A 27 13.16 5.00 -11.13
CA ALA A 27 13.88 6.21 -11.52
C ALA A 27 12.99 7.46 -11.54
N ILE A 28 11.74 7.33 -12.01
CA ILE A 28 10.76 8.43 -11.98
C ILE A 28 10.40 8.82 -10.54
N ILE A 29 10.10 7.84 -9.69
CA ILE A 29 9.74 8.10 -8.28
C ILE A 29 10.91 8.73 -7.53
N GLU A 30 12.13 8.22 -7.72
CA GLU A 30 13.35 8.76 -7.10
C GLU A 30 13.62 10.17 -7.57
N GLY A 31 13.51 10.44 -8.88
CA GLY A 31 13.69 11.77 -9.44
C GLY A 31 12.67 12.79 -8.95
N LEU A 32 11.38 12.43 -8.95
CA LEU A 32 10.31 13.29 -8.44
C LEU A 32 10.42 13.52 -6.93
N GLY A 33 10.80 12.48 -6.19
CA GLY A 33 10.93 12.52 -4.73
C GLY A 33 12.23 13.15 -4.24
N GLY A 34 13.21 13.39 -5.13
CA GLY A 34 14.52 13.91 -4.75
C GLY A 34 15.38 12.91 -3.98
N TYR A 35 15.16 11.61 -4.16
CA TYR A 35 15.95 10.57 -3.52
C TYR A 35 17.32 10.46 -4.19
N CYS A 36 18.38 10.74 -3.44
CA CYS A 36 19.76 10.78 -3.94
C CYS A 36 20.76 9.99 -3.08
N ALA A 37 20.28 9.14 -2.19
CA ALA A 37 21.17 8.30 -1.38
C ALA A 37 21.93 7.32 -2.29
N PRO A 38 23.27 7.18 -2.15
CA PRO A 38 24.07 6.35 -3.05
C PRO A 38 23.56 4.92 -3.20
N PHE A 39 23.05 4.29 -2.16
CA PHE A 39 22.49 2.93 -2.24
C PHE A 39 21.18 2.82 -3.03
N MET A 40 20.61 3.94 -3.47
CA MET A 40 19.42 3.98 -4.34
C MET A 40 19.80 4.24 -5.80
N ILE A 41 20.84 5.06 -6.05
CA ILE A 41 21.16 5.56 -7.40
C ILE A 41 22.47 5.06 -7.98
N ASP A 42 23.39 4.54 -7.15
CA ASP A 42 24.71 4.03 -7.56
C ASP A 42 24.79 2.52 -7.30
N GLU A 43 24.72 1.74 -8.39
CA GLU A 43 24.72 0.28 -8.30
C GLU A 43 26.04 -0.28 -7.75
N GLU A 44 27.17 0.30 -8.12
CA GLU A 44 28.48 -0.18 -7.67
C GLU A 44 28.67 0.12 -6.18
N PHE A 45 28.23 1.29 -5.72
CA PHE A 45 28.20 1.60 -4.30
C PHE A 45 27.27 0.63 -3.55
N ALA A 46 26.06 0.43 -4.04
CA ALA A 46 25.06 -0.43 -3.39
C ALA A 46 25.50 -1.89 -3.30
N LYS A 47 26.15 -2.42 -4.32
CA LYS A 47 26.72 -3.79 -4.32
C LYS A 47 27.80 -3.97 -3.25
N ALA A 48 28.55 -2.93 -2.94
CA ALA A 48 29.59 -2.97 -1.90
C ALA A 48 29.03 -2.91 -0.47
N THR A 49 27.72 -2.67 -0.30
CA THR A 49 27.02 -2.66 0.99
C THR A 49 26.38 -4.03 1.28
N PRO A 50 25.96 -4.29 2.53
CA PRO A 50 25.19 -5.49 2.87
C PRO A 50 23.87 -5.63 2.08
N LEU A 51 23.40 -4.56 1.42
CA LEU A 51 22.22 -4.59 0.55
C LEU A 51 22.45 -5.38 -0.73
N GLY A 52 23.69 -5.45 -1.23
CA GLY A 52 24.08 -6.25 -2.40
C GLY A 52 23.56 -5.72 -3.73
N GLY A 53 23.06 -4.50 -3.79
CA GLY A 53 22.51 -3.83 -4.96
C GLY A 53 21.55 -2.70 -4.57
N ARG A 54 21.11 -1.90 -5.55
CA ARG A 54 20.18 -0.79 -5.31
C ARG A 54 18.84 -1.30 -4.80
N ILE A 55 18.20 -0.48 -3.96
CA ILE A 55 16.90 -0.74 -3.39
C ILE A 55 15.98 0.46 -3.59
N ALA A 56 14.67 0.21 -3.67
CA ALA A 56 13.67 1.27 -3.68
C ALA A 56 13.62 2.01 -2.34
N PRO A 57 13.35 3.33 -2.35
CA PRO A 57 13.05 4.07 -1.14
C PRO A 57 11.85 3.46 -0.40
N GLY A 58 11.91 3.34 0.93
CA GLY A 58 10.81 2.77 1.70
C GLY A 58 9.48 3.52 1.47
N ARG A 59 9.50 4.83 1.38
CA ARG A 59 8.30 5.63 1.06
C ARG A 59 7.76 5.37 -0.35
N ALA A 60 8.62 5.02 -1.30
CA ALA A 60 8.19 4.59 -2.63
C ALA A 60 7.46 3.25 -2.57
N VAL A 61 7.89 2.33 -1.70
CA VAL A 61 7.16 1.07 -1.45
C VAL A 61 5.75 1.36 -0.96
N ALA A 62 5.58 2.23 0.03
CA ALA A 62 4.26 2.62 0.53
C ALA A 62 3.39 3.28 -0.56
N PHE A 63 3.97 4.12 -1.40
CA PHE A 63 3.30 4.73 -2.55
C PHE A 63 2.81 3.67 -3.56
N LEU A 64 3.65 2.69 -3.89
CA LEU A 64 3.29 1.60 -4.81
C LEU A 64 2.22 0.68 -4.21
N MET A 65 2.25 0.42 -2.90
CA MET A 65 1.20 -0.31 -2.20
C MET A 65 -0.14 0.38 -2.35
N GLY A 66 -0.20 1.69 -2.12
CA GLY A 66 -1.41 2.49 -2.29
C GLY A 66 -1.98 2.38 -3.71
N GLY A 67 -1.13 2.51 -4.73
CA GLY A 67 -1.53 2.36 -6.13
C GLY A 67 -2.12 0.97 -6.44
N LEU A 68 -1.56 -0.10 -5.86
CA LEU A 68 -2.11 -1.45 -6.01
C LEU A 68 -3.49 -1.58 -5.36
N VAL A 69 -3.68 -1.00 -4.19
CA VAL A 69 -4.98 -1.00 -3.49
C VAL A 69 -6.02 -0.24 -4.30
N GLU A 70 -5.68 0.95 -4.82
CA GLU A 70 -6.58 1.76 -5.67
C GLU A 70 -6.93 1.07 -7.00
N MET A 71 -6.01 0.28 -7.58
CA MET A 71 -6.27 -0.47 -8.81
C MET A 71 -7.12 -1.73 -8.60
N SER A 72 -7.41 -2.07 -7.37
CA SER A 72 -8.19 -3.26 -7.01
C SER A 72 -9.63 -2.88 -6.66
N ASP A 73 -10.53 -3.88 -6.68
CA ASP A 73 -11.93 -3.70 -6.28
C ASP A 73 -12.14 -3.74 -4.75
N ILE A 74 -11.08 -3.49 -3.96
CA ILE A 74 -11.16 -3.51 -2.50
C ILE A 74 -12.06 -2.37 -2.01
N PHE A 75 -11.79 -1.17 -2.47
CA PHE A 75 -12.62 0.01 -2.19
C PHE A 75 -13.35 0.45 -3.46
N ASP A 76 -14.60 0.81 -3.29
CA ASP A 76 -15.38 1.40 -4.37
C ASP A 76 -15.09 2.91 -4.44
N LEU A 77 -14.65 3.39 -5.59
CA LEU A 77 -14.28 4.78 -5.81
C LEU A 77 -15.45 5.76 -5.63
N GLU A 78 -16.70 5.28 -5.72
CA GLU A 78 -17.88 6.11 -5.48
C GLU A 78 -18.18 6.30 -3.98
N THR A 79 -17.69 5.39 -3.15
CA THR A 79 -18.00 5.37 -1.70
C THR A 79 -16.81 5.70 -0.82
N VAL A 80 -15.57 5.48 -1.28
CA VAL A 80 -14.40 5.93 -0.55
C VAL A 80 -14.34 7.46 -0.54
N ILE A 81 -14.14 8.04 0.65
CA ILE A 81 -14.07 9.49 0.81
C ILE A 81 -12.63 9.95 0.90
N ALA A 82 -11.83 9.29 1.75
CA ALA A 82 -10.43 9.66 1.96
C ALA A 82 -9.64 8.56 2.69
N LEU A 83 -8.35 8.52 2.42
CA LEU A 83 -7.37 7.88 3.30
C LEU A 83 -7.08 8.82 4.46
N MET A 84 -7.39 8.40 5.69
CA MET A 84 -7.28 9.22 6.89
C MET A 84 -5.92 9.10 7.57
N GLY A 85 -5.22 7.99 7.37
CA GLY A 85 -3.92 7.79 7.96
C GLY A 85 -3.29 6.46 7.62
N LEU A 86 -1.97 6.43 7.77
CA LEU A 86 -1.13 5.23 7.70
C LEU A 86 -0.30 5.16 8.98
N ASN A 87 -0.45 4.07 9.72
CA ASN A 87 0.19 3.86 11.00
C ASN A 87 1.09 2.62 10.96
N ASN A 88 2.09 2.59 11.84
CA ASN A 88 2.92 1.41 12.05
C ASN A 88 3.56 0.85 10.77
N ILE A 89 4.00 1.72 9.86
CA ILE A 89 4.71 1.27 8.66
C ILE A 89 6.01 0.60 9.07
N ARG A 90 6.24 -0.63 8.56
CA ARG A 90 7.47 -1.41 8.77
C ARG A 90 7.94 -1.97 7.45
N PHE A 91 9.22 -1.79 7.17
CA PHE A 91 9.90 -2.38 6.01
C PHE A 91 10.67 -3.61 6.47
N ARG A 92 10.41 -4.76 5.85
CA ARG A 92 10.96 -6.06 6.27
C ARG A 92 12.04 -6.56 5.32
N SER A 93 11.83 -6.37 4.03
CA SER A 93 12.78 -6.79 2.98
C SER A 93 12.90 -5.67 1.93
N PRO A 94 14.07 -5.52 1.30
CA PRO A 94 14.26 -4.52 0.26
C PRO A 94 13.40 -4.85 -0.96
N LEU A 95 12.85 -3.83 -1.59
CA LEU A 95 12.24 -3.89 -2.90
C LEU A 95 13.28 -3.47 -3.95
N ARG A 96 13.40 -4.23 -5.03
CA ARG A 96 14.29 -3.96 -6.13
C ARG A 96 13.55 -3.84 -7.45
N ALA A 97 14.14 -3.16 -8.42
CA ALA A 97 13.67 -3.22 -9.80
C ALA A 97 13.60 -4.68 -10.28
N GLY A 98 12.52 -5.03 -10.96
CA GLY A 98 12.23 -6.39 -11.41
C GLY A 98 11.42 -7.24 -10.44
N ASP A 99 11.27 -6.83 -9.18
CA ASP A 99 10.37 -7.52 -8.25
C ASP A 99 8.92 -7.32 -8.65
N THR A 100 8.12 -8.36 -8.46
CA THR A 100 6.67 -8.31 -8.64
C THR A 100 6.02 -8.33 -7.28
N ILE A 101 5.30 -7.28 -6.94
CA ILE A 101 4.64 -7.12 -5.65
C ILE A 101 3.13 -7.23 -5.76
N ARG A 102 2.50 -7.63 -4.66
CA ARG A 102 1.06 -7.58 -4.42
C ARG A 102 0.80 -7.24 -2.96
N VAL A 103 -0.38 -6.72 -2.68
CA VAL A 103 -0.82 -6.39 -1.33
C VAL A 103 -1.92 -7.35 -0.91
N GLU A 104 -1.76 -7.95 0.25
CA GLU A 104 -2.82 -8.63 0.99
C GLU A 104 -3.36 -7.66 2.03
N MET A 105 -4.68 -7.51 2.08
CA MET A 105 -5.35 -6.62 3.02
C MET A 105 -6.37 -7.39 3.85
N GLU A 106 -6.47 -7.05 5.13
CA GLU A 106 -7.51 -7.54 6.04
C GLU A 106 -8.16 -6.37 6.76
N ILE A 107 -9.49 -6.32 6.79
CA ILE A 107 -10.24 -5.37 7.62
C ILE A 107 -10.11 -5.82 9.08
N THR A 108 -9.47 -5.00 9.89
CA THR A 108 -9.16 -5.34 11.30
C THR A 108 -10.07 -4.66 12.32
N ASP A 109 -10.67 -3.53 11.95
CA ASP A 109 -11.61 -2.81 12.81
C ASP A 109 -12.54 -1.93 11.96
N MET A 110 -13.70 -1.62 12.51
CA MET A 110 -14.71 -0.77 11.88
C MET A 110 -15.29 0.17 12.94
N ARG A 111 -15.31 1.47 12.66
CA ARG A 111 -15.80 2.46 13.63
C ARG A 111 -16.78 3.42 13.00
N GLU A 112 -17.86 3.66 13.72
CA GLU A 112 -18.78 4.75 13.39
C GLU A 112 -18.15 6.10 13.71
N THR A 113 -18.54 7.12 12.97
CA THR A 113 -18.12 8.50 13.25
C THR A 113 -19.28 9.31 13.83
N LYS A 114 -19.01 10.52 14.32
CA LYS A 114 -20.05 11.45 14.74
C LYS A 114 -21.02 11.85 13.61
N ASN A 115 -20.52 11.78 12.36
CA ASN A 115 -21.38 11.96 11.19
C ASN A 115 -21.96 10.60 10.79
N PRO A 116 -23.30 10.42 10.85
CA PRO A 116 -23.94 9.14 10.55
C PRO A 116 -23.80 8.67 9.10
N GLU A 117 -23.41 9.57 8.18
CA GLU A 117 -23.20 9.25 6.77
C GLU A 117 -21.83 8.66 6.48
N ARG A 118 -20.95 8.51 7.48
CA ARG A 118 -19.56 8.09 7.32
C ARG A 118 -19.15 7.07 8.37
N GLY A 119 -18.27 6.15 7.98
CA GLY A 119 -17.63 5.21 8.87
C GLY A 119 -16.14 5.08 8.56
N LEU A 120 -15.36 4.62 9.52
CA LEU A 120 -13.93 4.36 9.38
C LEU A 120 -13.71 2.85 9.23
N LEU A 121 -13.01 2.46 8.18
CA LEU A 121 -12.46 1.13 8.00
C LEU A 121 -10.97 1.15 8.34
N ILE A 122 -10.60 0.37 9.32
CA ILE A 122 -9.21 0.15 9.70
C ILE A 122 -8.78 -1.20 9.12
N HIS A 123 -7.65 -1.23 8.45
CA HIS A 123 -7.17 -2.42 7.78
C HIS A 123 -5.66 -2.58 7.90
N LYS A 124 -5.21 -3.81 7.85
CA LYS A 124 -3.79 -4.16 7.75
C LYS A 124 -3.47 -4.52 6.31
N GLU A 125 -2.39 -3.96 5.79
CA GLU A 125 -1.85 -4.26 4.48
C GLU A 125 -0.47 -4.93 4.62
N ILE A 126 -0.25 -5.99 3.85
CA ILE A 126 1.02 -6.71 3.78
C ILE A 126 1.44 -6.78 2.32
N CYS A 127 2.54 -6.11 1.98
CA CYS A 127 3.14 -6.19 0.66
C CYS A 127 4.10 -7.37 0.61
N LYS A 128 3.91 -8.24 -0.37
CA LYS A 128 4.79 -9.39 -0.64
C LYS A 128 5.36 -9.33 -2.04
N ASN A 129 6.61 -9.79 -2.19
CA ASN A 129 7.23 -9.98 -3.50
C ASN A 129 6.88 -11.35 -4.10
N GLN A 130 7.43 -11.66 -5.28
CA GLN A 130 7.20 -12.92 -6.01
C GLN A 130 7.74 -14.17 -5.28
N ARG A 131 8.62 -14.00 -4.31
CA ARG A 131 9.15 -15.09 -3.47
C ARG A 131 8.33 -15.33 -2.21
N GLY A 132 7.25 -14.53 -2.00
CA GLY A 132 6.44 -14.58 -0.77
C GLY A 132 7.06 -13.86 0.42
N GLU A 133 8.19 -13.15 0.22
CA GLU A 133 8.82 -12.37 1.27
C GLU A 133 8.00 -11.10 1.55
N VAL A 134 7.81 -10.79 2.82
CA VAL A 134 7.17 -9.55 3.24
C VAL A 134 8.12 -8.39 2.99
N VAL A 135 7.72 -7.47 2.11
CA VAL A 135 8.46 -6.25 1.81
C VAL A 135 8.12 -5.15 2.81
N ALA A 136 6.83 -4.93 3.04
CA ALA A 136 6.35 -3.92 3.96
C ALA A 136 5.01 -4.31 4.57
N GLU A 137 4.73 -3.71 5.73
CA GLU A 137 3.44 -3.80 6.44
C GLU A 137 3.00 -2.40 6.84
N VAL A 138 1.69 -2.16 6.79
CA VAL A 138 1.10 -0.90 7.23
C VAL A 138 -0.32 -1.12 7.75
N GLU A 139 -0.75 -0.29 8.69
CA GLU A 139 -2.14 -0.16 9.11
C GLU A 139 -2.72 1.12 8.49
N GLY A 140 -3.75 0.97 7.66
CA GLY A 140 -4.44 2.07 7.01
C GLY A 140 -5.81 2.34 7.62
N THR A 141 -6.29 3.55 7.48
CA THR A 141 -7.65 3.95 7.87
C THR A 141 -8.30 4.70 6.72
N HIS A 142 -9.38 4.16 6.18
CA HIS A 142 -10.19 4.84 5.17
C HIS A 142 -11.52 5.32 5.74
N LEU A 143 -11.92 6.50 5.30
CA LEU A 143 -13.26 7.06 5.54
C LEU A 143 -14.17 6.65 4.37
N ILE A 144 -15.26 5.96 4.66
CA ILE A 144 -16.18 5.38 3.67
C ILE A 144 -17.59 5.92 3.90
N LYS A 145 -18.33 6.15 2.83
CA LYS A 145 -19.77 6.51 2.89
C LYS A 145 -20.58 5.36 3.51
N ARG A 146 -21.55 5.72 4.30
CA ARG A 146 -22.56 4.80 4.83
C ARG A 146 -23.82 4.81 3.96
N LYS A 147 -24.55 3.71 4.00
CA LYS A 147 -25.89 3.66 3.39
C LYS A 147 -26.78 4.68 4.09
N THR A 148 -27.44 5.53 3.33
CA THR A 148 -28.48 6.42 3.86
C THR A 148 -29.57 5.55 4.45
N ARG A 149 -29.87 5.75 5.73
CA ARG A 149 -31.06 5.18 6.32
C ARG A 149 -32.25 5.91 5.68
N GLY A 150 -32.94 5.23 4.76
CA GLY A 150 -34.19 5.71 4.21
C GLY A 150 -35.27 5.82 5.30
#